data_de45a9e631c89c271d3631149a8fbf73
#
_entry.id   de45a9e631c89c271d3631149a8fbf73
#
_cell.length_a   1.000
_cell.length_b   1.000
_cell.length_c   1.000
_cell.angle_alpha   90.00
_cell.angle_beta   90.00
_cell.angle_gamma   90.00
#
_symmetry.space_group_name_H-M   'P 1'
#
loop_
_entity.id
_entity.type
_entity.pdbx_description
1 polymer ?
#
loop_
_entity_poly.entity_id
_entity_poly.type
_entity_poly.pdbx_seq_one_letter_code
_entity_poly.pdbx_strand_id
1 'polypeptide(L)'
;EGFVIMDKFKLVATSGTARAAEFNTQHGRVSTPVFMPVGTQATVKALSPEEIKNTGASIILGNAYHLSLQPGVKLIHDFGGLHSFMNWDKPILTDSGGFQAFSLSETNKITDDGITFKSPSDGSSHFINPEQATLNQIQIGADIIMCFDHCIEYGASLIEVEAAMDRTHRWASLCQQTFQNYGNEDRQSLFGIIQGGTSRDLRLKSLEILSALDFKGYAIGGLAVGESKSTMYELVNLCNQYLPPGKPRYLMGVGSPEDLLSLIHISEP
;
A
#
# COMPACT_ATOMS: atom_id res chain seq x y z
N GLU A 1 -6.93 -14.89 31.39
CA GLU A 1 -7.90 -14.70 30.31
C GLU A 1 -7.19 -14.95 29.01
N GLY A 2 -7.55 -16.06 28.31
CA GLY A 2 -6.87 -16.46 27.09
C GLY A 2 -7.20 -15.46 25.98
N PHE A 3 -6.18 -14.83 25.42
CA PHE A 3 -6.28 -14.08 24.17
C PHE A 3 -6.72 -15.06 23.08
N VAL A 4 -7.97 -14.96 22.67
CA VAL A 4 -8.41 -15.56 21.41
C VAL A 4 -7.70 -14.78 20.30
N ILE A 5 -6.73 -15.42 19.64
CA ILE A 5 -6.15 -14.90 18.40
C ILE A 5 -7.29 -14.88 17.38
N MET A 6 -7.98 -13.74 17.27
CA MET A 6 -8.94 -13.54 16.19
C MET A 6 -8.15 -13.50 14.87
N ASP A 7 -8.54 -14.32 13.92
CA ASP A 7 -8.05 -14.18 12.55
C ASP A 7 -8.19 -12.70 12.12
N LYS A 8 -7.08 -12.07 11.75
CA LYS A 8 -7.09 -10.65 11.38
C LYS A 8 -8.00 -10.38 10.18
N PHE A 9 -8.17 -11.35 9.28
CA PHE A 9 -9.03 -11.23 8.10
C PHE A 9 -10.08 -12.33 8.08
N LYS A 10 -11.33 -11.95 7.88
CA LYS A 10 -12.48 -12.87 7.81
C LYS A 10 -13.35 -12.52 6.61
N LEU A 11 -13.48 -13.46 5.68
CA LEU A 11 -14.46 -13.38 4.59
C LEU A 11 -15.88 -13.56 5.20
N VAL A 12 -16.75 -12.58 4.97
CA VAL A 12 -18.11 -12.54 5.52
C VAL A 12 -19.14 -13.04 4.52
N ALA A 13 -19.02 -12.60 3.25
CA ALA A 13 -19.94 -12.98 2.19
C ALA A 13 -19.28 -12.92 0.82
N THR A 14 -19.83 -13.66 -0.14
CA THR A 14 -19.41 -13.62 -1.55
C THR A 14 -20.64 -13.60 -2.45
N SER A 15 -20.54 -12.93 -3.61
CA SER A 15 -21.53 -12.95 -4.68
C SER A 15 -20.80 -12.95 -6.03
N GLY A 16 -20.74 -14.11 -6.69
CA GLY A 16 -19.85 -14.29 -7.85
C GLY A 16 -18.39 -14.13 -7.43
N THR A 17 -17.70 -13.15 -8.00
CA THR A 17 -16.32 -12.77 -7.66
C THR A 17 -16.24 -11.67 -6.60
N ALA A 18 -17.35 -10.99 -6.30
CA ALA A 18 -17.40 -9.97 -5.27
C ALA A 18 -17.26 -10.58 -3.87
N ARG A 19 -16.57 -9.86 -2.99
CA ARG A 19 -16.24 -10.30 -1.63
C ARG A 19 -16.60 -9.19 -0.65
N ALA A 20 -17.24 -9.56 0.46
CA ALA A 20 -17.35 -8.71 1.64
C ALA A 20 -16.58 -9.36 2.79
N ALA A 21 -15.72 -8.59 3.45
CA ALA A 21 -14.84 -9.12 4.48
C ALA A 21 -14.65 -8.14 5.64
N GLU A 22 -14.08 -8.62 6.72
CA GLU A 22 -13.67 -7.83 7.88
C GLU A 22 -12.18 -8.03 8.11
N PHE A 23 -11.46 -6.93 8.27
CA PHE A 23 -10.05 -6.93 8.63
C PHE A 23 -9.84 -6.20 9.96
N ASN A 24 -9.33 -6.91 10.94
CA ASN A 24 -9.11 -6.38 12.28
C ASN A 24 -7.72 -5.78 12.40
N THR A 25 -7.64 -4.52 12.83
CA THR A 25 -6.41 -3.80 13.11
C THR A 25 -6.35 -3.38 14.59
N GLN A 26 -5.22 -2.81 15.02
CA GLN A 26 -5.09 -2.29 16.39
C GLN A 26 -6.10 -1.15 16.66
N HIS A 27 -6.40 -0.31 15.66
CA HIS A 27 -7.28 0.86 15.81
C HIS A 27 -8.71 0.61 15.32
N GLY A 28 -9.09 -0.66 15.20
CA GLY A 28 -10.45 -1.03 14.86
C GLY A 28 -10.58 -1.94 13.65
N ARG A 29 -11.82 -2.20 13.29
CA ARG A 29 -12.19 -3.09 12.21
C ARG A 29 -12.43 -2.31 10.93
N VAL A 30 -11.87 -2.81 9.84
CA VAL A 30 -12.14 -2.37 8.47
C VAL A 30 -13.11 -3.36 7.84
N SER A 31 -14.29 -2.89 7.43
CA SER A 31 -15.24 -3.68 6.65
C SER A 31 -15.03 -3.37 5.18
N THR A 32 -14.76 -4.39 4.37
CA THR A 32 -14.52 -4.26 2.94
C THR A 32 -15.74 -4.72 2.13
N PRO A 33 -15.95 -4.16 0.93
CA PRO A 33 -15.13 -3.15 0.25
C PRO A 33 -15.19 -1.77 0.91
N VAL A 34 -14.08 -1.01 0.85
CA VAL A 34 -13.98 0.32 1.47
C VAL A 34 -13.06 1.22 0.66
N PHE A 35 -13.44 2.49 0.55
CA PHE A 35 -12.60 3.54 -0.02
C PHE A 35 -11.77 4.21 1.10
N MET A 36 -10.51 4.51 0.82
CA MET A 36 -9.60 5.19 1.74
C MET A 36 -9.38 6.65 1.30
N PRO A 37 -9.93 7.65 2.00
CA PRO A 37 -9.56 9.04 1.77
C PRO A 37 -8.06 9.24 1.98
N VAL A 38 -7.44 10.06 1.11
CA VAL A 38 -5.98 10.26 1.13
C VAL A 38 -5.61 11.42 2.03
N GLY A 39 -4.85 11.14 3.09
CA GLY A 39 -4.26 12.09 4.03
C GLY A 39 -2.75 12.23 3.84
N THR A 40 -2.32 12.85 2.73
CA THR A 40 -0.93 12.87 2.26
C THR A 40 0.07 13.37 3.30
N GLN A 41 -0.22 14.48 3.98
CA GLN A 41 0.66 15.13 4.96
C GLN A 41 0.03 15.13 6.34
N ALA A 42 -0.38 13.97 6.83
CA ALA A 42 -1.10 13.80 8.08
C ALA A 42 -2.43 14.58 8.14
N THR A 43 -3.03 14.87 6.99
CA THR A 43 -4.34 15.52 6.89
C THR A 43 -5.02 15.17 5.57
N VAL A 44 -6.32 14.94 5.58
CA VAL A 44 -7.14 14.93 4.38
C VAL A 44 -7.43 16.38 4.04
N LYS A 45 -7.03 16.81 2.84
CA LYS A 45 -7.06 18.23 2.44
C LYS A 45 -8.47 18.82 2.59
N ALA A 46 -8.55 19.95 3.29
CA ALA A 46 -9.75 20.74 3.56
C ALA A 46 -10.83 20.04 4.42
N LEU A 47 -10.49 18.95 5.13
CA LEU A 47 -11.41 18.25 6.04
C LEU A 47 -10.77 18.05 7.42
N SER A 48 -11.53 18.33 8.47
CA SER A 48 -11.16 17.93 9.84
C SER A 48 -11.35 16.42 10.07
N PRO A 49 -10.71 15.82 11.07
CA PRO A 49 -10.94 14.42 11.42
C PRO A 49 -12.42 14.09 11.70
N GLU A 50 -13.16 15.01 12.32
CA GLU A 50 -14.58 14.86 12.58
C GLU A 50 -15.41 14.85 11.28
N GLU A 51 -15.09 15.72 10.34
CA GLU A 51 -15.77 15.74 9.04
C GLU A 51 -15.49 14.45 8.25
N ILE A 52 -14.26 13.93 8.30
CA ILE A 52 -13.92 12.65 7.69
C ILE A 52 -14.72 11.51 8.34
N LYS A 53 -14.83 11.48 9.68
CA LYS A 53 -15.64 10.49 10.40
C LYS A 53 -17.11 10.58 9.99
N ASN A 54 -17.63 11.77 9.78
CA ASN A 54 -19.02 12.02 9.36
C ASN A 54 -19.31 11.55 7.93
N THR A 55 -18.29 11.39 7.05
CA THR A 55 -18.47 10.75 5.75
C THR A 55 -18.69 9.24 5.85
N GLY A 56 -18.47 8.63 7.02
CA GLY A 56 -18.48 7.19 7.21
C GLY A 56 -17.14 6.50 6.93
N ALA A 57 -16.07 7.26 6.64
CA ALA A 57 -14.74 6.68 6.41
C ALA A 57 -14.28 5.88 7.64
N SER A 58 -13.88 4.64 7.41
CA SER A 58 -13.42 3.72 8.47
C SER A 58 -11.90 3.53 8.46
N ILE A 59 -11.22 3.97 7.41
CA ILE A 59 -9.77 3.91 7.25
C ILE A 59 -9.33 5.09 6.39
N ILE A 60 -8.12 5.60 6.60
CA ILE A 60 -7.50 6.62 5.75
C ILE A 60 -6.14 6.15 5.26
N LEU A 61 -5.66 6.75 4.16
CA LEU A 61 -4.36 6.48 3.58
C LEU A 61 -3.41 7.65 3.87
N GLY A 62 -2.28 7.36 4.55
CA GLY A 62 -1.17 8.27 4.72
C GLY A 62 -0.06 8.04 3.70
N ASN A 63 0.82 9.01 3.51
CA ASN A 63 1.92 8.91 2.56
C ASN A 63 3.28 8.98 3.26
N ALA A 64 3.96 7.82 3.38
CA ALA A 64 5.22 7.74 4.11
C ALA A 64 6.33 8.59 3.51
N TYR A 65 6.36 8.78 2.19
CA TYR A 65 7.32 9.68 1.53
C TYR A 65 7.17 11.12 2.03
N HIS A 66 5.97 11.68 1.94
CA HIS A 66 5.74 13.04 2.38
C HIS A 66 5.95 13.21 3.89
N LEU A 67 5.48 12.24 4.68
CA LEU A 67 5.64 12.25 6.14
C LEU A 67 7.10 12.16 6.57
N SER A 68 7.94 11.43 5.83
CA SER A 68 9.38 11.33 6.12
C SER A 68 10.15 12.62 5.83
N LEU A 69 9.73 13.37 4.81
CA LEU A 69 10.32 14.67 4.49
C LEU A 69 9.82 15.75 5.43
N GLN A 70 8.51 15.80 5.67
CA GLN A 70 7.87 16.81 6.52
C GLN A 70 6.56 16.28 7.10
N PRO A 71 6.40 16.24 8.44
CA PRO A 71 7.26 16.85 9.47
C PRO A 71 8.49 16.04 9.87
N GLY A 72 8.66 14.84 9.32
CA GLY A 72 9.71 13.89 9.64
C GLY A 72 9.25 12.77 10.57
N VAL A 73 9.77 11.56 10.32
CA VAL A 73 9.38 10.32 11.02
C VAL A 73 9.59 10.44 12.53
N LYS A 74 10.73 11.02 12.95
CA LYS A 74 11.05 11.18 14.36
C LYS A 74 10.03 12.02 15.11
N LEU A 75 9.58 13.13 14.53
CA LEU A 75 8.60 14.00 15.19
C LEU A 75 7.24 13.27 15.32
N ILE A 76 6.79 12.57 14.29
CA ILE A 76 5.56 11.77 14.35
C ILE A 76 5.66 10.71 15.45
N HIS A 77 6.79 10.00 15.51
CA HIS A 77 7.04 8.98 16.53
C HIS A 77 7.00 9.56 17.94
N ASP A 78 7.68 10.69 18.17
CA ASP A 78 7.74 11.36 19.48
C ASP A 78 6.35 11.87 19.93
N PHE A 79 5.45 12.15 18.98
CA PHE A 79 4.05 12.50 19.22
C PHE A 79 3.16 11.29 19.57
N GLY A 80 3.71 10.08 19.59
CA GLY A 80 2.96 8.85 19.87
C GLY A 80 2.39 8.18 18.62
N GLY A 81 2.96 8.47 17.44
CA GLY A 81 2.57 7.91 16.14
C GLY A 81 1.58 8.76 15.37
N LEU A 82 1.29 8.33 14.14
CA LEU A 82 0.48 9.10 13.19
C LEU A 82 -0.97 9.30 13.65
N HIS A 83 -1.54 8.31 14.35
CA HIS A 83 -2.89 8.41 14.91
C HIS A 83 -3.02 9.61 15.89
N SER A 84 -2.09 9.70 16.82
CA SER A 84 -2.05 10.83 17.78
C SER A 84 -1.75 12.14 17.09
N PHE A 85 -0.82 12.14 16.12
CA PHE A 85 -0.42 13.34 15.39
C PHE A 85 -1.57 13.91 14.52
N MET A 86 -2.40 13.04 13.92
CA MET A 86 -3.56 13.42 13.11
C MET A 86 -4.84 13.62 13.92
N ASN A 87 -4.88 13.24 15.18
CA ASN A 87 -6.11 13.11 15.98
C ASN A 87 -7.14 12.18 15.29
N TRP A 88 -6.64 11.04 14.79
CA TRP A 88 -7.44 10.02 14.10
C TRP A 88 -7.37 8.69 14.85
N ASP A 89 -8.51 8.18 15.30
CA ASP A 89 -8.62 7.01 16.19
C ASP A 89 -9.02 5.72 15.47
N LYS A 90 -9.14 5.76 14.13
CA LYS A 90 -9.48 4.58 13.30
C LYS A 90 -8.25 4.13 12.49
N PRO A 91 -8.33 2.98 11.79
CA PRO A 91 -7.24 2.45 10.99
C PRO A 91 -6.57 3.46 10.03
N ILE A 92 -5.26 3.30 9.87
CA ILE A 92 -4.46 4.02 8.89
C ILE A 92 -3.65 3.00 8.08
N LEU A 93 -3.65 3.17 6.76
CA LEU A 93 -2.69 2.55 5.86
C LEU A 93 -1.66 3.60 5.43
N THR A 94 -0.36 3.27 5.42
CA THR A 94 0.66 4.09 4.75
C THR A 94 1.18 3.38 3.52
N ASP A 95 1.34 4.12 2.42
CA ASP A 95 2.14 3.65 1.29
C ASP A 95 3.64 3.63 1.63
N SER A 96 4.43 2.96 0.80
CA SER A 96 5.87 2.83 1.00
C SER A 96 6.66 4.10 0.62
N GLY A 97 6.06 4.98 -0.19
CA GLY A 97 6.72 6.14 -0.78
C GLY A 97 7.55 5.86 -2.03
N GLY A 98 7.62 4.63 -2.51
CA GLY A 98 8.40 4.27 -3.70
C GLY A 98 7.94 5.00 -4.96
N PHE A 99 6.63 5.00 -5.23
CA PHE A 99 6.07 5.71 -6.38
C PHE A 99 6.31 7.22 -6.33
N GLN A 100 6.16 7.85 -5.17
CA GLN A 100 6.35 9.30 -5.01
C GLN A 100 7.83 9.68 -5.15
N ALA A 101 8.75 8.89 -4.60
CA ALA A 101 10.18 9.09 -4.77
C ALA A 101 10.60 9.00 -6.26
N PHE A 102 9.90 8.18 -7.05
CA PHE A 102 10.09 8.08 -8.48
C PHE A 102 9.39 9.21 -9.25
N SER A 103 8.09 9.46 -9.00
CA SER A 103 7.27 10.32 -9.86
C SER A 103 7.40 11.81 -9.58
N LEU A 104 7.77 12.22 -8.36
CA LEU A 104 7.82 13.62 -7.94
C LEU A 104 9.20 14.27 -8.04
N SER A 105 10.23 13.52 -8.38
CA SER A 105 11.58 14.04 -8.55
C SER A 105 12.00 14.05 -10.02
N GLU A 106 12.31 15.23 -10.55
CA GLU A 106 12.87 15.39 -11.91
C GLU A 106 14.24 14.68 -12.07
N THR A 107 14.94 14.42 -10.97
CA THR A 107 16.24 13.78 -10.93
C THR A 107 16.24 12.66 -9.90
N ASN A 108 15.64 11.53 -10.25
CA ASN A 108 15.76 10.31 -9.46
C ASN A 108 16.77 9.34 -10.06
N LYS A 109 17.38 8.53 -9.22
CA LYS A 109 18.23 7.42 -9.64
C LYS A 109 17.80 6.16 -8.88
N ILE A 110 17.31 5.19 -9.62
CA ILE A 110 16.92 3.90 -9.10
C ILE A 110 18.04 2.90 -9.31
N THR A 111 18.43 2.21 -8.25
CA THR A 111 19.41 1.13 -8.25
C THR A 111 18.78 -0.11 -7.61
N ASP A 112 19.50 -1.22 -7.56
CA ASP A 112 19.02 -2.40 -6.83
C ASP A 112 18.98 -2.18 -5.31
N ASP A 113 19.76 -1.25 -4.80
CA ASP A 113 19.84 -0.93 -3.37
C ASP A 113 18.73 0.03 -2.91
N GLY A 114 18.17 0.85 -3.81
CA GLY A 114 17.15 1.83 -3.44
C GLY A 114 16.99 2.97 -4.44
N ILE A 115 16.36 4.04 -4.00
CA ILE A 115 16.04 5.23 -4.80
C ILE A 115 16.74 6.46 -4.20
N THR A 116 17.52 7.16 -5.01
CA THR A 116 18.02 8.51 -4.70
C THR A 116 17.12 9.53 -5.38
N PHE A 117 16.66 10.52 -4.65
CA PHE A 117 15.78 11.57 -5.15
C PHE A 117 16.08 12.91 -4.51
N LYS A 118 15.60 13.99 -5.11
CA LYS A 118 15.64 15.34 -4.52
C LYS A 118 14.31 15.70 -3.89
N SER A 119 14.36 16.25 -2.69
CA SER A 119 13.19 16.80 -2.02
C SER A 119 12.62 17.96 -2.83
N PRO A 120 11.30 17.94 -3.14
CA PRO A 120 10.65 19.02 -3.88
C PRO A 120 10.53 20.31 -3.04
N SER A 121 10.72 20.25 -1.73
CA SER A 121 10.57 21.40 -0.85
C SER A 121 11.83 22.24 -0.73
N ASP A 122 13.02 21.62 -0.69
CA ASP A 122 14.30 22.29 -0.43
C ASP A 122 15.44 21.85 -1.35
N GLY A 123 15.19 20.90 -2.26
CA GLY A 123 16.18 20.39 -3.21
C GLY A 123 17.24 19.47 -2.58
N SER A 124 17.15 19.15 -1.29
CA SER A 124 18.08 18.24 -0.63
C SER A 124 18.04 16.84 -1.22
N SER A 125 19.21 16.16 -1.28
CA SER A 125 19.31 14.81 -1.80
C SER A 125 19.02 13.80 -0.70
N HIS A 126 18.11 12.86 -0.98
CA HIS A 126 17.74 11.78 -0.10
C HIS A 126 17.98 10.42 -0.76
N PHE A 127 18.30 9.43 0.04
CA PHE A 127 18.34 8.02 -0.37
C PHE A 127 17.40 7.23 0.52
N ILE A 128 16.56 6.40 -0.11
CA ILE A 128 15.66 5.48 0.60
C ILE A 128 15.83 4.08 0.01
N ASN A 129 15.93 3.11 0.89
CA ASN A 129 15.99 1.69 0.56
C ASN A 129 14.83 0.92 1.23
N PRO A 130 14.63 -0.37 0.91
CA PRO A 130 13.56 -1.18 1.48
C PRO A 130 13.57 -1.23 3.02
N GLU A 131 14.73 -1.35 3.63
CA GLU A 131 14.89 -1.35 5.08
C GLU A 131 14.41 -0.03 5.69
N GLN A 132 14.93 1.09 5.20
CA GLN A 132 14.57 2.42 5.72
C GLN A 132 13.08 2.74 5.48
N ALA A 133 12.54 2.39 4.31
CA ALA A 133 11.11 2.57 4.01
C ALA A 133 10.21 1.80 4.98
N THR A 134 10.60 0.58 5.32
CA THR A 134 9.88 -0.25 6.29
C THR A 134 10.01 0.30 7.71
N LEU A 135 11.22 0.67 8.14
CA LEU A 135 11.47 1.26 9.46
C LEU A 135 10.71 2.58 9.64
N ASN A 136 10.67 3.42 8.62
CA ASN A 136 9.90 4.66 8.66
C ASN A 136 8.41 4.39 8.92
N GLN A 137 7.81 3.43 8.22
CA GLN A 137 6.39 3.09 8.41
C GLN A 137 6.13 2.43 9.77
N ILE A 138 7.06 1.61 10.28
CA ILE A 138 6.99 1.05 11.64
C ILE A 138 6.96 2.18 12.67
N GLN A 139 7.84 3.17 12.56
CA GLN A 139 7.92 4.31 13.48
C GLN A 139 6.75 5.29 13.32
N ILE A 140 6.25 5.49 12.12
CA ILE A 140 5.02 6.26 11.85
C ILE A 140 3.82 5.61 12.56
N GLY A 141 3.78 4.28 12.67
CA GLY A 141 2.79 3.57 13.48
C GLY A 141 1.45 3.36 12.79
N ALA A 142 1.41 3.28 11.45
CA ALA A 142 0.19 2.91 10.73
C ALA A 142 -0.18 1.43 10.96
N ASP A 143 -1.47 1.08 10.88
CA ASP A 143 -1.96 -0.30 11.05
C ASP A 143 -1.57 -1.21 9.89
N ILE A 144 -1.60 -0.66 8.67
CA ILE A 144 -1.21 -1.36 7.45
C ILE A 144 -0.06 -0.60 6.83
N ILE A 145 1.02 -1.30 6.53
CA ILE A 145 2.22 -0.76 5.90
C ILE A 145 2.53 -1.53 4.61
N MET A 146 3.11 -0.85 3.65
CA MET A 146 3.36 -1.40 2.32
C MET A 146 4.83 -1.72 2.12
N CYS A 147 5.13 -2.81 1.40
CA CYS A 147 6.47 -3.07 0.90
C CYS A 147 6.94 -1.92 0.00
N PHE A 148 8.26 -1.68 0.02
CA PHE A 148 8.87 -0.77 -0.94
C PHE A 148 8.91 -1.43 -2.32
N ASP A 149 8.45 -0.71 -3.36
CA ASP A 149 8.29 -1.23 -4.70
C ASP A 149 8.83 -0.29 -5.76
N HIS A 150 9.08 -0.83 -6.93
CA HIS A 150 9.41 -0.06 -8.13
C HIS A 150 8.23 -0.10 -9.11
N CYS A 151 7.35 0.88 -8.98
CA CYS A 151 6.30 1.11 -9.96
C CYS A 151 6.90 1.78 -11.19
N ILE A 152 6.76 1.15 -12.36
CA ILE A 152 7.24 1.70 -13.64
C ILE A 152 6.12 2.42 -14.38
N GLU A 153 6.47 3.42 -15.18
CA GLU A 153 5.51 4.17 -15.98
C GLU A 153 4.86 3.32 -17.09
N TYR A 154 3.66 3.70 -17.47
CA TYR A 154 2.95 3.06 -18.59
C TYR A 154 3.69 3.33 -19.91
N GLY A 155 3.81 2.29 -20.74
CA GLY A 155 4.51 2.35 -22.02
C GLY A 155 5.98 1.96 -21.97
N ALA A 156 6.53 1.66 -20.79
CA ALA A 156 7.87 1.07 -20.69
C ALA A 156 7.96 -0.28 -21.42
N SER A 157 9.15 -0.61 -21.91
CA SER A 157 9.39 -1.89 -22.59
C SER A 157 9.21 -3.08 -21.64
N LEU A 158 8.89 -4.26 -22.20
CA LEU A 158 8.71 -5.47 -21.39
C LEU A 158 9.95 -5.81 -20.55
N ILE A 159 11.14 -5.55 -21.07
CA ILE A 159 12.41 -5.77 -20.35
C ILE A 159 12.51 -4.85 -19.13
N GLU A 160 12.16 -3.59 -19.29
CA GLU A 160 12.16 -2.63 -18.18
C GLU A 160 11.11 -2.97 -17.12
N VAL A 161 9.90 -3.39 -17.56
CA VAL A 161 8.83 -3.83 -16.66
C VAL A 161 9.29 -5.06 -15.87
N GLU A 162 9.91 -6.05 -16.52
CA GLU A 162 10.43 -7.24 -15.84
C GLU A 162 11.54 -6.88 -14.84
N ALA A 163 12.47 -6.02 -15.22
CA ALA A 163 13.55 -5.58 -14.32
C ALA A 163 13.01 -4.83 -13.09
N ALA A 164 11.99 -3.97 -13.26
CA ALA A 164 11.33 -3.27 -12.17
C ALA A 164 10.57 -4.23 -11.24
N MET A 165 9.87 -5.20 -11.82
CA MET A 165 9.16 -6.24 -11.09
C MET A 165 10.13 -7.12 -10.28
N ASP A 166 11.21 -7.60 -10.88
CA ASP A 166 12.21 -8.44 -10.19
C ASP A 166 12.92 -7.65 -9.07
N ARG A 167 13.12 -6.34 -9.23
CA ARG A 167 13.60 -5.45 -8.17
C ARG A 167 12.57 -5.35 -7.03
N THR A 168 11.31 -5.17 -7.35
CA THR A 168 10.22 -5.16 -6.35
C THR A 168 10.20 -6.46 -5.54
N HIS A 169 10.40 -7.62 -6.17
CA HIS A 169 10.43 -8.91 -5.45
C HIS A 169 11.62 -9.00 -4.47
N ARG A 170 12.80 -8.55 -4.88
CA ARG A 170 13.97 -8.50 -3.97
C ARG A 170 13.71 -7.55 -2.80
N TRP A 171 13.17 -6.37 -3.09
CA TRP A 171 12.84 -5.37 -2.07
C TRP A 171 11.73 -5.84 -1.12
N ALA A 172 10.73 -6.56 -1.63
CA ALA A 172 9.67 -7.14 -0.80
C ALA A 172 10.23 -8.14 0.23
N SER A 173 11.20 -8.98 -0.16
CA SER A 173 11.89 -9.89 0.76
C SER A 173 12.67 -9.14 1.85
N LEU A 174 13.36 -8.04 1.48
CA LEU A 174 14.07 -7.19 2.45
C LEU A 174 13.11 -6.48 3.40
N CYS A 175 11.99 -5.96 2.90
CA CYS A 175 10.93 -5.35 3.73
C CYS A 175 10.38 -6.37 4.74
N GLN A 176 10.12 -7.59 4.29
CA GLN A 176 9.61 -8.66 5.17
C GLN A 176 10.63 -9.01 6.26
N GLN A 177 11.91 -9.16 5.90
CA GLN A 177 12.97 -9.42 6.87
C GLN A 177 13.09 -8.28 7.89
N THR A 178 13.04 -7.03 7.42
CA THR A 178 13.07 -5.86 8.30
C THR A 178 11.87 -5.83 9.24
N PHE A 179 10.69 -6.13 8.71
CA PHE A 179 9.47 -6.16 9.53
C PHE A 179 9.49 -7.29 10.56
N GLN A 180 10.03 -8.46 10.22
CA GLN A 180 10.22 -9.56 11.16
C GLN A 180 11.18 -9.20 12.31
N ASN A 181 12.21 -8.40 12.02
CA ASN A 181 13.21 -8.02 13.02
C ASN A 181 12.77 -6.86 13.93
N TYR A 182 12.00 -5.90 13.40
CA TYR A 182 11.73 -4.62 14.06
C TYR A 182 10.25 -4.29 14.18
N GLY A 183 9.39 -4.95 13.41
CA GLY A 183 7.94 -4.74 13.45
C GLY A 183 7.25 -5.53 14.56
N ASN A 184 5.95 -5.29 14.67
CA ASN A 184 5.09 -6.04 15.58
C ASN A 184 3.81 -6.45 14.85
N GLU A 185 3.68 -7.74 14.55
CA GLU A 185 2.55 -8.30 13.82
C GLU A 185 1.20 -8.15 14.54
N ASP A 186 1.19 -7.97 15.86
CA ASP A 186 -0.04 -7.70 16.61
C ASP A 186 -0.56 -6.28 16.35
N ARG A 187 0.35 -5.35 16.08
CA ARG A 187 0.03 -3.93 15.87
C ARG A 187 -0.11 -3.57 14.40
N GLN A 188 0.74 -4.12 13.54
CA GLN A 188 0.85 -3.72 12.15
C GLN A 188 0.75 -4.93 11.21
N SER A 189 0.37 -4.68 9.98
CA SER A 189 0.32 -5.70 8.93
C SER A 189 1.08 -5.21 7.70
N LEU A 190 2.13 -5.96 7.31
CA LEU A 190 2.89 -5.67 6.09
C LEU A 190 2.20 -6.31 4.90
N PHE A 191 1.95 -5.51 3.85
CA PHE A 191 1.36 -5.96 2.58
C PHE A 191 2.40 -5.98 1.46
N GLY A 192 2.38 -7.03 0.65
CA GLY A 192 3.15 -7.13 -0.59
C GLY A 192 2.47 -6.39 -1.73
N ILE A 193 3.23 -5.94 -2.74
CA ILE A 193 2.70 -5.22 -3.90
C ILE A 193 2.98 -6.01 -5.17
N ILE A 194 1.90 -6.47 -5.84
CA ILE A 194 1.98 -7.15 -7.12
C ILE A 194 2.29 -6.14 -8.21
N GLN A 195 3.38 -6.34 -8.94
CA GLN A 195 3.81 -5.55 -10.09
C GLN A 195 3.76 -6.40 -11.38
N GLY A 196 4.19 -5.87 -12.52
CA GLY A 196 4.26 -6.55 -13.82
C GLY A 196 3.64 -5.75 -14.97
N GLY A 197 3.36 -4.45 -14.74
CA GLY A 197 2.79 -3.55 -15.74
C GLY A 197 1.47 -4.09 -16.29
N THR A 198 1.30 -4.01 -17.62
CA THR A 198 0.15 -4.57 -18.33
C THR A 198 0.40 -5.97 -18.89
N SER A 199 1.52 -6.60 -18.58
CA SER A 199 1.83 -7.97 -19.03
C SER A 199 1.17 -9.00 -18.11
N ARG A 200 0.29 -9.81 -18.70
CA ARG A 200 -0.36 -10.93 -18.01
C ARG A 200 0.64 -11.92 -17.41
N ASP A 201 1.67 -12.29 -18.18
CA ASP A 201 2.66 -13.29 -17.76
C ASP A 201 3.53 -12.78 -16.60
N LEU A 202 3.94 -11.50 -16.64
CA LEU A 202 4.69 -10.90 -15.55
C LEU A 202 3.83 -10.74 -14.29
N ARG A 203 2.54 -10.42 -14.42
CA ARG A 203 1.61 -10.40 -13.28
C ARG A 203 1.49 -11.78 -12.63
N LEU A 204 1.38 -12.84 -13.43
CA LEU A 204 1.33 -14.22 -12.92
C LEU A 204 2.62 -14.60 -12.20
N LYS A 205 3.78 -14.25 -12.77
CA LYS A 205 5.09 -14.45 -12.12
C LYS A 205 5.17 -13.71 -10.79
N SER A 206 4.71 -12.45 -10.76
CA SER A 206 4.70 -11.64 -9.52
C SER A 206 3.77 -12.21 -8.46
N LEU A 207 2.58 -12.66 -8.85
CA LEU A 207 1.61 -13.30 -7.96
C LEU A 207 2.19 -14.57 -7.32
N GLU A 208 2.84 -15.43 -8.11
CA GLU A 208 3.48 -16.65 -7.61
C GLU A 208 4.57 -16.34 -6.57
N ILE A 209 5.52 -15.44 -6.92
CA ILE A 209 6.66 -15.12 -6.06
C ILE A 209 6.20 -14.45 -4.76
N LEU A 210 5.33 -13.44 -4.85
CA LEU A 210 4.91 -12.69 -3.66
C LEU A 210 3.94 -13.49 -2.78
N SER A 211 3.10 -14.36 -3.35
CA SER A 211 2.25 -15.25 -2.56
C SER A 211 3.07 -16.26 -1.73
N ALA A 212 4.23 -16.68 -2.24
CA ALA A 212 5.14 -17.57 -1.51
C ALA A 212 5.80 -16.90 -0.29
N LEU A 213 5.88 -15.56 -0.25
CA LEU A 213 6.37 -14.80 0.91
C LEU A 213 5.32 -14.67 2.03
N ASP A 214 4.09 -15.07 1.80
CA ASP A 214 2.99 -15.12 2.79
C ASP A 214 2.74 -13.82 3.56
N PHE A 215 2.65 -12.70 2.87
CA PHE A 215 2.28 -11.41 3.46
C PHE A 215 0.89 -11.44 4.13
N LYS A 216 0.64 -10.52 5.06
CA LYS A 216 -0.67 -10.41 5.74
C LYS A 216 -1.77 -9.88 4.82
N GLY A 217 -1.41 -9.29 3.68
CA GLY A 217 -2.29 -8.83 2.61
C GLY A 217 -1.50 -8.48 1.36
N TYR A 218 -2.21 -8.18 0.29
CA TYR A 218 -1.60 -7.90 -1.01
C TYR A 218 -2.23 -6.67 -1.64
N ALA A 219 -1.38 -5.82 -2.24
CA ALA A 219 -1.83 -4.75 -3.10
C ALA A 219 -1.58 -5.08 -4.57
N ILE A 220 -2.45 -4.57 -5.44
CA ILE A 220 -2.29 -4.60 -6.89
C ILE A 220 -1.79 -3.22 -7.29
N GLY A 221 -0.48 -3.12 -7.56
CA GLY A 221 0.19 -1.90 -7.97
C GLY A 221 0.44 -1.83 -9.48
N GLY A 222 0.99 -0.70 -9.95
CA GLY A 222 1.34 -0.49 -11.35
C GLY A 222 0.15 -0.52 -12.31
N LEU A 223 -1.04 -0.13 -11.83
CA LEU A 223 -2.26 0.13 -12.58
C LEU A 223 -2.74 1.56 -12.29
N ALA A 224 -3.70 2.05 -13.07
CA ALA A 224 -4.15 3.46 -13.06
C ALA A 224 -3.01 4.46 -13.34
N VAL A 225 -2.05 4.07 -14.19
CA VAL A 225 -0.88 4.86 -14.57
C VAL A 225 -0.88 5.27 -16.06
N GLY A 226 -2.01 5.05 -16.77
CA GLY A 226 -2.18 5.47 -18.17
C GLY A 226 -2.76 4.40 -19.10
N GLU A 227 -2.93 3.17 -18.65
CA GLU A 227 -3.59 2.10 -19.40
C GLU A 227 -5.10 2.33 -19.54
N SER A 228 -5.73 1.61 -20.47
CA SER A 228 -7.19 1.67 -20.62
C SER A 228 -7.89 1.03 -19.41
N LYS A 229 -9.11 1.51 -19.08
CA LYS A 229 -9.92 0.92 -18.01
C LYS A 229 -10.21 -0.56 -18.25
N SER A 230 -10.44 -0.96 -19.51
CA SER A 230 -10.65 -2.39 -19.85
C SER A 230 -9.43 -3.24 -19.50
N THR A 231 -8.22 -2.78 -19.82
CA THR A 231 -6.97 -3.45 -19.46
C THR A 231 -6.81 -3.53 -17.94
N MET A 232 -7.06 -2.43 -17.23
CA MET A 232 -7.01 -2.40 -15.77
C MET A 232 -7.96 -3.44 -15.16
N TYR A 233 -9.23 -3.46 -15.57
CA TYR A 233 -10.23 -4.40 -15.04
C TYR A 233 -9.87 -5.87 -15.32
N GLU A 234 -9.36 -6.16 -16.53
CA GLU A 234 -8.90 -7.50 -16.87
C GLU A 234 -7.76 -7.97 -15.96
N LEU A 235 -6.77 -7.10 -15.70
CA LEU A 235 -5.62 -7.43 -14.86
C LEU A 235 -5.98 -7.50 -13.38
N VAL A 236 -6.91 -6.67 -12.90
CA VAL A 236 -7.45 -6.78 -11.54
C VAL A 236 -8.17 -8.12 -11.37
N ASN A 237 -9.01 -8.51 -12.34
CA ASN A 237 -9.69 -9.80 -12.32
C ASN A 237 -8.68 -10.96 -12.34
N LEU A 238 -7.63 -10.88 -13.16
CA LEU A 238 -6.53 -11.85 -13.16
C LEU A 238 -5.90 -11.98 -11.76
N CYS A 239 -5.46 -10.87 -11.18
CA CYS A 239 -4.85 -10.88 -9.86
C CYS A 239 -5.80 -11.48 -8.81
N ASN A 240 -7.08 -11.15 -8.91
CA ASN A 240 -8.10 -11.63 -7.99
C ASN A 240 -8.32 -13.14 -8.03
N GLN A 241 -8.10 -13.78 -9.19
CA GLN A 241 -8.20 -15.23 -9.33
C GLN A 241 -7.06 -16.00 -8.65
N TYR A 242 -5.87 -15.39 -8.55
CA TYR A 242 -4.66 -16.06 -8.07
C TYR A 242 -4.23 -15.62 -6.66
N LEU A 243 -4.67 -14.45 -6.19
CA LEU A 243 -4.37 -14.01 -4.83
C LEU A 243 -5.05 -14.90 -3.79
N PRO A 244 -4.38 -15.20 -2.66
CA PRO A 244 -4.95 -16.03 -1.60
C PRO A 244 -6.32 -15.52 -1.14
N PRO A 245 -7.36 -16.38 -1.08
CA PRO A 245 -8.72 -15.94 -0.73
C PRO A 245 -8.86 -15.49 0.73
N GLY A 246 -8.01 -15.99 1.63
CA GLY A 246 -8.00 -15.65 3.05
C GLY A 246 -7.18 -14.40 3.39
N LYS A 247 -6.86 -13.55 2.42
CA LYS A 247 -6.06 -12.34 2.63
C LYS A 247 -6.79 -11.10 2.10
N PRO A 248 -6.63 -9.93 2.76
CA PRO A 248 -7.13 -8.66 2.25
C PRO A 248 -6.39 -8.24 0.98
N ARG A 249 -7.06 -7.47 0.14
CA ARG A 249 -6.55 -6.96 -1.13
C ARG A 249 -6.74 -5.46 -1.20
N TYR A 250 -5.76 -4.77 -1.76
CA TYR A 250 -5.81 -3.32 -1.96
C TYR A 250 -5.48 -2.99 -3.42
N LEU A 251 -6.40 -2.34 -4.12
CA LEU A 251 -6.15 -1.81 -5.46
C LEU A 251 -5.62 -0.39 -5.34
N MET A 252 -4.35 -0.18 -5.74
CA MET A 252 -3.65 1.09 -5.59
C MET A 252 -4.00 2.06 -6.71
N GLY A 253 -4.12 3.35 -6.37
CA GLY A 253 -4.26 4.45 -7.34
C GLY A 253 -5.66 4.60 -7.96
N VAL A 254 -6.63 3.79 -7.58
CA VAL A 254 -8.00 3.83 -8.11
C VAL A 254 -8.96 4.45 -7.11
N GLY A 255 -9.78 5.39 -7.57
CA GLY A 255 -10.70 6.12 -6.68
C GLY A 255 -11.81 6.87 -7.40
N SER A 256 -11.94 6.73 -8.74
CA SER A 256 -13.09 7.35 -9.43
C SER A 256 -14.38 6.59 -9.09
N PRO A 257 -15.54 7.28 -8.95
CA PRO A 257 -16.80 6.61 -8.62
C PRO A 257 -17.17 5.50 -9.61
N GLU A 258 -16.89 5.67 -10.89
CA GLU A 258 -17.17 4.66 -11.92
C GLU A 258 -16.31 3.41 -11.72
N ASP A 259 -15.05 3.59 -11.38
CA ASP A 259 -14.13 2.48 -11.15
C ASP A 259 -14.51 1.71 -9.88
N LEU A 260 -14.86 2.42 -8.80
CA LEU A 260 -15.34 1.79 -7.58
C LEU A 260 -16.58 0.93 -7.82
N LEU A 261 -17.58 1.44 -8.57
CA LEU A 261 -18.77 0.69 -8.90
C LEU A 261 -18.49 -0.50 -9.82
N SER A 262 -17.60 -0.37 -10.79
CA SER A 262 -17.22 -1.44 -11.71
C SER A 262 -16.41 -2.54 -11.03
N LEU A 263 -15.52 -2.16 -10.11
CA LEU A 263 -14.57 -3.08 -9.47
C LEU A 263 -15.12 -3.79 -8.24
N ILE A 264 -16.20 -3.26 -7.64
CA ILE A 264 -16.83 -3.92 -6.47
C ILE A 264 -17.30 -5.36 -6.78
N HIS A 265 -17.56 -5.68 -8.05
CA HIS A 265 -17.93 -7.01 -8.51
C HIS A 265 -16.73 -7.86 -8.92
N ILE A 266 -15.54 -7.27 -9.05
CA ILE A 266 -14.31 -7.94 -9.51
C ILE A 266 -13.34 -8.12 -8.35
N SER A 267 -13.19 -7.10 -7.52
CA SER A 267 -12.21 -7.04 -6.42
C SER A 267 -12.74 -6.15 -5.30
N GLU A 268 -12.13 -6.24 -4.15
CA GLU A 268 -12.28 -5.22 -3.11
C GLU A 268 -11.54 -3.95 -3.59
N PRO A 269 -12.21 -2.81 -3.71
CA PRO A 269 -11.56 -1.55 -4.02
C PRO A 269 -10.65 -1.09 -2.90
#